data_7f601802c84d99a81c480acac3da7e83
#
_entry.id   7f601802c84d99a81c480acac3da7e83
#
_cell.length_a   1.000
_cell.length_b   1.000
_cell.length_c   1.000
_cell.angle_alpha   90.00
_cell.angle_beta   90.00
_cell.angle_gamma   90.00
#
_symmetry.space_group_name_H-M   'P 1'
#
loop_
_entity.id
_entity.type
_entity.pdbx_description
1 polymer ?
#
loop_
_entity_poly.entity_id
_entity_poly.type
_entity_poly.pdbx_seq_one_letter_code
_entity_poly.pdbx_strand_id
1 'polypeptide(L)'
;ADIQEQKKAHGTDRAVMVWCGSTERFLQPEAVHQSLEAFEEGLKQDHPAISPSQMYAYAALLEGVPMANGAPNLTLEIPALIELAKREGLPIAGKDFKTGQTFMKTLLAPGLKAKLLGAQGWFSTNILGNKDGLVLEEPENFRTKEHSKLESLHSILETERYPELYGDLHHTVRINYYPPRGDSKEGWDNIDILGWMGYPMQIKVNFLCKDSILAAPI
;
A
#
# COMPACT_ATOMS: atom_id res chain seq x y z
N ALA A 1 14.86 -22.64 -3.18
CA ALA A 1 14.77 -23.56 -4.34
C ALA A 1 14.28 -22.79 -5.56
N ASP A 2 13.03 -22.27 -5.56
CA ASP A 2 12.37 -21.70 -6.76
C ASP A 2 13.11 -20.51 -7.39
N ILE A 3 13.65 -19.61 -6.56
CA ILE A 3 14.42 -18.43 -7.04
C ILE A 3 15.71 -18.89 -7.75
N GLN A 4 16.43 -19.84 -7.18
CA GLN A 4 17.66 -20.39 -7.77
C GLN A 4 17.36 -21.15 -9.06
N GLU A 5 16.26 -21.90 -9.09
CA GLU A 5 15.81 -22.62 -10.28
C GLU A 5 15.46 -21.65 -11.41
N GLN A 6 14.73 -20.56 -11.08
CA GLN A 6 14.42 -19.49 -12.04
C GLN A 6 15.68 -18.83 -12.60
N LYS A 7 16.63 -18.45 -11.75
CA LYS A 7 17.91 -17.88 -12.21
C LYS A 7 18.64 -18.82 -13.16
N LYS A 8 18.71 -20.12 -12.82
CA LYS A 8 19.35 -21.15 -13.63
C LYS A 8 18.62 -21.38 -14.96
N ALA A 9 17.28 -21.49 -14.91
CA ALA A 9 16.46 -21.72 -16.11
C ALA A 9 16.59 -20.61 -17.15
N HIS A 10 16.77 -19.37 -16.71
CA HIS A 10 16.91 -18.19 -17.58
C HIS A 10 18.36 -17.76 -17.81
N GLY A 11 19.35 -18.47 -17.25
CA GLY A 11 20.76 -18.13 -17.40
C GLY A 11 21.10 -16.71 -16.90
N THR A 12 20.46 -16.25 -15.84
CA THR A 12 20.64 -14.90 -15.29
C THR A 12 21.27 -14.92 -13.91
N ASP A 13 22.24 -14.04 -13.69
CA ASP A 13 22.88 -13.84 -12.39
C ASP A 13 22.10 -12.86 -11.49
N ARG A 14 21.21 -12.08 -12.08
CA ARG A 14 20.42 -11.06 -11.38
C ARG A 14 18.93 -11.33 -11.51
N ALA A 15 18.22 -11.08 -10.42
CA ALA A 15 16.77 -11.11 -10.37
C ALA A 15 16.25 -9.98 -9.47
N VAL A 16 15.03 -9.56 -9.70
CA VAL A 16 14.26 -8.66 -8.81
C VAL A 16 12.93 -9.32 -8.56
N MET A 17 12.49 -9.35 -7.31
CA MET A 17 11.16 -9.83 -6.95
C MET A 17 10.21 -8.65 -6.84
N VAL A 18 9.07 -8.75 -7.54
CA VAL A 18 7.95 -7.81 -7.38
C VAL A 18 6.77 -8.60 -6.83
N TRP A 19 6.32 -8.22 -5.64
CA TRP A 19 5.15 -8.84 -5.03
C TRP A 19 3.86 -8.19 -5.53
N CYS A 20 3.08 -8.93 -6.29
CA CYS A 20 1.78 -8.54 -6.83
C CYS A 20 0.65 -9.47 -6.34
N GLY A 21 0.83 -10.10 -5.19
CA GLY A 21 -0.18 -10.97 -4.59
C GLY A 21 -1.37 -10.17 -4.04
N SER A 22 -2.46 -10.87 -3.78
CA SER A 22 -3.67 -10.28 -3.20
C SER A 22 -3.39 -9.66 -1.81
N THR A 23 -4.28 -8.77 -1.40
CA THR A 23 -4.24 -8.17 -0.07
C THR A 23 -4.41 -9.25 1.00
N GLU A 24 -3.45 -9.34 1.91
CA GLU A 24 -3.48 -10.21 3.07
C GLU A 24 -4.30 -9.59 4.21
N ARG A 25 -4.71 -10.43 5.18
CA ARG A 25 -5.37 -9.97 6.40
C ARG A 25 -4.52 -8.93 7.13
N PHE A 26 -5.18 -8.06 7.87
CA PHE A 26 -4.49 -7.05 8.67
C PHE A 26 -3.63 -7.70 9.76
N LEU A 27 -2.36 -7.31 9.79
CA LEU A 27 -1.40 -7.71 10.81
C LEU A 27 -0.84 -6.46 11.49
N GLN A 28 -0.72 -6.52 12.80
CA GLN A 28 0.06 -5.55 13.55
C GLN A 28 1.47 -6.11 13.78
N PRO A 29 2.51 -5.25 13.84
CA PRO A 29 3.83 -5.69 14.25
C PRO A 29 3.80 -6.32 15.64
N GLU A 30 4.33 -7.53 15.75
CA GLU A 30 4.50 -8.28 17.01
C GLU A 30 5.98 -8.46 17.33
N ALA A 31 6.29 -9.08 18.46
CA ALA A 31 7.67 -9.34 18.90
C ALA A 31 8.48 -10.12 17.84
N VAL A 32 7.84 -11.06 17.13
CA VAL A 32 8.44 -11.84 16.04
C VAL A 32 8.95 -11.00 14.87
N HIS A 33 8.47 -9.78 14.71
CA HIS A 33 8.86 -8.87 13.62
C HIS A 33 10.01 -7.91 14.00
N GLN A 34 10.42 -7.86 15.28
CA GLN A 34 11.27 -6.80 15.79
C GLN A 34 12.77 -7.03 15.53
N SER A 35 13.19 -8.26 15.30
CA SER A 35 14.59 -8.60 14.96
C SER A 35 14.63 -9.78 14.02
N LEU A 36 15.73 -9.88 13.28
CA LEU A 36 15.94 -11.01 12.36
C LEU A 36 15.99 -12.35 13.12
N GLU A 37 16.62 -12.38 14.28
CA GLU A 37 16.69 -13.59 15.12
C GLU A 37 15.29 -14.06 15.56
N ALA A 38 14.46 -13.13 16.05
CA ALA A 38 13.08 -13.46 16.44
C ALA A 38 12.24 -13.94 15.25
N PHE A 39 12.44 -13.34 14.10
CA PHE A 39 11.74 -13.72 12.87
C PHE A 39 12.15 -15.13 12.39
N GLU A 40 13.45 -15.43 12.39
CA GLU A 40 13.98 -16.75 12.02
C GLU A 40 13.51 -17.86 12.98
N GLU A 41 13.41 -17.55 14.27
CA GLU A 41 12.85 -18.49 15.25
C GLU A 41 11.34 -18.67 15.03
N GLY A 42 10.62 -17.58 14.73
CA GLY A 42 9.21 -17.64 14.37
C GLY A 42 8.94 -18.49 13.12
N LEU A 43 9.81 -18.40 12.10
CA LEU A 43 9.71 -19.27 10.91
C LEU A 43 9.86 -20.75 11.24
N LYS A 44 10.77 -21.12 12.16
CA LYS A 44 10.95 -22.51 12.59
C LYS A 44 9.74 -23.06 13.35
N GLN A 45 9.03 -22.19 14.05
CA GLN A 45 7.87 -22.52 14.87
C GLN A 45 6.54 -22.36 14.12
N ASP A 46 6.56 -22.01 12.85
CA ASP A 46 5.36 -21.71 12.04
C ASP A 46 4.45 -20.65 12.70
N HIS A 47 5.07 -19.57 13.14
CA HIS A 47 4.39 -18.52 13.90
C HIS A 47 3.27 -17.85 13.10
N PRO A 48 2.03 -17.79 13.60
CA PRO A 48 0.84 -17.36 12.84
C PRO A 48 0.84 -15.87 12.44
N ALA A 49 1.68 -15.05 13.02
CA ALA A 49 1.84 -13.64 12.64
C ALA A 49 2.80 -13.44 11.46
N ILE A 50 3.51 -14.47 11.00
CA ILE A 50 4.35 -14.38 9.81
C ILE A 50 3.49 -14.66 8.59
N SER A 51 3.34 -13.65 7.74
CA SER A 51 2.51 -13.75 6.53
C SER A 51 3.26 -14.38 5.34
N PRO A 52 2.53 -14.88 4.33
CA PRO A 52 3.15 -15.37 3.10
C PRO A 52 4.08 -14.34 2.43
N SER A 53 3.66 -13.08 2.33
CA SER A 53 4.50 -12.04 1.71
C SER A 53 5.81 -11.81 2.47
N GLN A 54 5.80 -11.93 3.80
CA GLN A 54 7.01 -11.82 4.63
C GLN A 54 7.95 -13.02 4.39
N MET A 55 7.40 -14.24 4.26
CA MET A 55 8.21 -15.43 3.94
C MET A 55 8.89 -15.32 2.57
N TYR A 56 8.15 -14.85 1.57
CA TYR A 56 8.73 -14.61 0.23
C TYR A 56 9.79 -13.51 0.25
N ALA A 57 9.57 -12.44 1.01
CA ALA A 57 10.54 -11.37 1.18
C ALA A 57 11.83 -11.88 1.85
N TYR A 58 11.70 -12.63 2.92
CA TYR A 58 12.84 -13.26 3.60
C TYR A 58 13.64 -14.17 2.65
N ALA A 59 12.94 -15.05 1.93
CA ALA A 59 13.59 -15.94 0.96
C ALA A 59 14.29 -15.18 -0.18
N ALA A 60 13.67 -14.11 -0.70
CA ALA A 60 14.27 -13.28 -1.74
C ALA A 60 15.57 -12.62 -1.28
N LEU A 61 15.53 -11.98 -0.11
CA LEU A 61 16.70 -11.28 0.43
C LEU A 61 17.86 -12.24 0.75
N LEU A 62 17.58 -13.45 1.29
CA LEU A 62 18.62 -14.47 1.49
C LEU A 62 19.26 -14.96 0.19
N GLU A 63 18.52 -14.98 -0.91
CA GLU A 63 19.01 -15.38 -2.22
C GLU A 63 19.67 -14.22 -3.03
N GLY A 64 19.91 -13.09 -2.38
CA GLY A 64 20.51 -11.93 -3.01
C GLY A 64 19.60 -11.23 -4.03
N VAL A 65 18.27 -11.31 -3.81
CA VAL A 65 17.27 -10.75 -4.71
C VAL A 65 16.58 -9.55 -4.08
N PRO A 66 16.77 -8.34 -4.60
CA PRO A 66 15.99 -7.16 -4.21
C PRO A 66 14.49 -7.39 -4.36
N MET A 67 13.69 -6.76 -3.47
CA MET A 67 12.24 -6.91 -3.53
C MET A 67 11.49 -5.59 -3.45
N ALA A 68 10.45 -5.48 -4.29
CA ALA A 68 9.45 -4.42 -4.24
C ALA A 68 8.08 -5.00 -3.86
N ASN A 69 7.47 -4.46 -2.80
CA ASN A 69 6.12 -4.85 -2.38
C ASN A 69 5.06 -3.95 -3.03
N GLY A 70 4.37 -4.48 -4.04
CA GLY A 70 3.27 -3.79 -4.73
C GLY A 70 1.91 -3.90 -4.04
N ALA A 71 1.80 -4.71 -2.98
CA ALA A 71 0.58 -4.90 -2.20
C ALA A 71 0.58 -4.03 -0.92
N PRO A 72 -0.58 -3.82 -0.26
CA PRO A 72 -0.66 -3.03 0.98
C PRO A 72 -0.21 -3.80 2.23
N ASN A 73 0.20 -5.05 2.08
CA ASN A 73 0.55 -5.98 3.16
C ASN A 73 1.70 -5.47 4.02
N LEU A 74 1.66 -5.75 5.31
CA LEU A 74 2.79 -5.58 6.22
C LEU A 74 3.90 -6.57 5.82
N THR A 75 4.93 -6.09 5.12
CA THR A 75 5.98 -6.96 4.58
C THR A 75 7.38 -6.37 4.83
N LEU A 76 7.88 -5.55 3.92
CA LEU A 76 9.27 -5.08 3.92
C LEU A 76 9.57 -4.02 4.99
N GLU A 77 8.57 -3.40 5.57
CA GLU A 77 8.68 -2.37 6.60
C GLU A 77 8.92 -2.91 8.02
N ILE A 78 8.84 -4.24 8.22
CA ILE A 78 9.14 -4.83 9.54
C ILE A 78 10.64 -4.76 9.85
N PRO A 79 11.02 -4.47 11.12
CA PRO A 79 12.43 -4.33 11.50
C PRO A 79 13.31 -5.51 11.10
N ALA A 80 12.81 -6.74 11.25
CA ALA A 80 13.54 -7.95 10.87
C ALA A 80 13.98 -7.99 9.39
N LEU A 81 13.08 -7.62 8.46
CA LEU A 81 13.41 -7.63 7.02
C LEU A 81 14.25 -6.41 6.60
N ILE A 82 14.08 -5.27 7.28
CA ILE A 82 14.98 -4.12 7.11
C ILE A 82 16.40 -4.47 7.55
N GLU A 83 16.54 -5.17 8.68
CA GLU A 83 17.82 -5.67 9.18
C GLU A 83 18.48 -6.62 8.17
N LEU A 84 17.73 -7.60 7.66
CA LEU A 84 18.20 -8.54 6.65
C LEU A 84 18.63 -7.82 5.37
N ALA A 85 17.81 -6.91 4.85
CA ALA A 85 18.13 -6.14 3.65
C ALA A 85 19.44 -5.32 3.80
N LYS A 86 19.64 -4.69 4.97
CA LYS A 86 20.88 -3.97 5.29
C LYS A 86 22.08 -4.90 5.37
N ARG A 87 21.93 -6.05 6.01
CA ARG A 87 22.98 -7.06 6.13
C ARG A 87 23.46 -7.57 4.76
N GLU A 88 22.50 -7.85 3.87
CA GLU A 88 22.79 -8.36 2.52
C GLU A 88 23.11 -7.24 1.50
N GLY A 89 23.01 -5.96 1.90
CA GLY A 89 23.26 -4.81 1.02
C GLY A 89 22.26 -4.69 -0.13
N LEU A 90 21.00 -5.12 0.08
CA LEU A 90 19.97 -5.18 -0.95
C LEU A 90 18.95 -4.04 -0.80
N PRO A 91 18.56 -3.37 -1.89
CA PRO A 91 17.48 -2.41 -1.87
C PRO A 91 16.13 -3.10 -1.70
N ILE A 92 15.25 -2.48 -0.91
CA ILE A 92 13.85 -2.86 -0.76
C ILE A 92 12.96 -1.65 -1.01
N ALA A 93 11.76 -1.86 -1.55
CA ALA A 93 10.81 -0.81 -1.86
C ALA A 93 9.37 -1.27 -1.59
N GLY A 94 8.49 -0.34 -1.34
CA GLY A 94 7.04 -0.57 -1.11
C GLY A 94 6.49 0.55 -0.24
N LYS A 95 5.28 0.47 0.13
CA LYS A 95 4.29 -0.58 -0.18
C LYS A 95 3.16 0.00 -1.04
N ASP A 96 2.34 -0.91 -1.61
CA ASP A 96 1.09 -0.58 -2.30
C ASP A 96 1.27 0.39 -3.49
N PHE A 97 1.32 -0.13 -4.69
CA PHE A 97 1.43 0.69 -5.90
C PHE A 97 0.33 1.76 -5.92
N LYS A 98 0.73 3.02 -6.10
CA LYS A 98 -0.16 4.19 -5.98
C LYS A 98 -0.98 4.40 -7.25
N THR A 99 -1.96 3.52 -7.46
CA THR A 99 -2.92 3.53 -8.57
C THR A 99 -4.31 3.99 -8.13
N GLY A 100 -5.22 4.17 -9.06
CA GLY A 100 -6.62 4.53 -8.80
C GLY A 100 -6.76 5.79 -7.95
N GLN A 101 -7.57 5.72 -6.89
CA GLN A 101 -7.81 6.87 -5.99
C GLN A 101 -6.57 7.29 -5.21
N THR A 102 -5.66 6.37 -4.89
CA THR A 102 -4.41 6.75 -4.23
C THR A 102 -3.54 7.60 -5.16
N PHE A 103 -3.54 7.29 -6.46
CA PHE A 103 -2.90 8.14 -7.47
C PHE A 103 -3.53 9.56 -7.48
N MET A 104 -4.86 9.68 -7.43
CA MET A 104 -5.53 10.98 -7.33
C MET A 104 -5.11 11.74 -6.07
N LYS A 105 -4.96 11.06 -4.92
CA LYS A 105 -4.46 11.67 -3.69
C LYS A 105 -3.03 12.20 -3.85
N THR A 106 -2.15 11.46 -4.49
CA THR A 106 -0.77 11.89 -4.73
C THR A 106 -0.64 13.05 -5.70
N LEU A 107 -1.64 13.27 -6.57
CA LEU A 107 -1.70 14.41 -7.47
C LEU A 107 -2.31 15.65 -6.78
N LEU A 108 -3.42 15.49 -6.08
CA LEU A 108 -4.20 16.61 -5.56
C LEU A 108 -3.68 17.15 -4.23
N ALA A 109 -3.29 16.28 -3.31
CA ALA A 109 -2.85 16.70 -1.97
C ALA A 109 -1.63 17.63 -1.98
N PRO A 110 -0.58 17.39 -2.79
CA PRO A 110 0.51 18.37 -2.93
C PRO A 110 0.04 19.72 -3.49
N GLY A 111 -0.92 19.71 -4.39
CA GLY A 111 -1.52 20.93 -4.95
C GLY A 111 -2.28 21.75 -3.91
N LEU A 112 -3.06 21.10 -3.04
CA LEU A 112 -3.74 21.75 -1.93
C LEU A 112 -2.73 22.39 -0.98
N LYS A 113 -1.69 21.65 -0.62
CA LYS A 113 -0.62 22.13 0.25
C LYS A 113 0.14 23.31 -0.34
N ALA A 114 0.50 23.27 -1.63
CA ALA A 114 1.20 24.36 -2.33
C ALA A 114 0.36 25.64 -2.43
N LYS A 115 -0.96 25.53 -2.36
CA LYS A 115 -1.89 26.66 -2.39
C LYS A 115 -2.39 27.08 -1.01
N LEU A 116 -1.90 26.46 0.06
CA LEU A 116 -2.34 26.70 1.44
C LEU A 116 -3.85 26.54 1.61
N LEU A 117 -4.43 25.56 0.89
CA LEU A 117 -5.84 25.20 1.03
C LEU A 117 -5.98 24.16 2.14
N GLY A 118 -6.88 24.43 3.06
CA GLY A 118 -7.24 23.46 4.10
C GLY A 118 -8.08 22.32 3.53
N ALA A 119 -8.11 21.19 4.22
CA ALA A 119 -8.98 20.07 3.90
C ALA A 119 -9.67 19.57 5.19
N GLN A 120 -11.00 19.58 5.18
CA GLN A 120 -11.83 19.08 6.27
C GLN A 120 -12.32 17.66 6.04
N GLY A 121 -12.49 17.27 4.78
CA GLY A 121 -12.99 15.95 4.44
C GLY A 121 -12.41 15.40 3.14
N TRP A 122 -12.15 14.10 3.14
CA TRP A 122 -11.81 13.35 1.93
C TRP A 122 -12.54 12.02 1.94
N PHE A 123 -13.68 11.97 1.31
CA PHE A 123 -14.47 10.75 1.18
C PHE A 123 -14.15 10.09 -0.16
N SER A 124 -13.63 8.87 -0.09
CA SER A 124 -13.31 8.05 -1.26
C SER A 124 -14.16 6.80 -1.28
N THR A 125 -14.83 6.53 -2.39
CA THR A 125 -15.48 5.24 -2.61
C THR A 125 -15.17 4.74 -4.01
N ASN A 126 -15.11 3.41 -4.19
CA ASN A 126 -14.94 2.81 -5.50
C ASN A 126 -15.66 1.47 -5.62
N ILE A 127 -15.88 1.08 -6.88
CA ILE A 127 -16.37 -0.22 -7.27
C ILE A 127 -15.34 -0.92 -8.15
N LEU A 128 -15.18 -2.23 -7.94
CA LEU A 128 -14.22 -3.08 -8.62
C LEU A 128 -14.80 -4.49 -8.74
N GLY A 129 -14.74 -5.11 -9.90
CA GLY A 129 -15.44 -6.36 -10.19
C GLY A 129 -14.54 -7.59 -10.35
N ASN A 130 -13.24 -7.45 -10.17
CA ASN A 130 -12.28 -8.56 -10.26
C ASN A 130 -12.09 -9.29 -8.91
N LYS A 131 -11.23 -10.31 -8.89
CA LYS A 131 -10.97 -11.09 -7.68
C LYS A 131 -10.34 -10.27 -6.54
N ASP A 132 -9.58 -9.22 -6.83
CA ASP A 132 -9.07 -8.31 -5.81
C ASP A 132 -10.21 -7.57 -5.10
N GLY A 133 -11.21 -7.12 -5.87
CA GLY A 133 -12.45 -6.56 -5.30
C GLY A 133 -13.18 -7.54 -4.38
N LEU A 134 -13.26 -8.80 -4.77
CA LEU A 134 -13.88 -9.86 -3.96
C LEU A 134 -13.11 -10.11 -2.65
N VAL A 135 -11.78 -10.16 -2.71
CA VAL A 135 -10.92 -10.33 -1.52
C VAL A 135 -11.09 -9.18 -0.54
N LEU A 136 -11.32 -7.96 -1.04
CA LEU A 136 -11.51 -6.77 -0.21
C LEU A 136 -12.93 -6.64 0.42
N GLU A 137 -13.87 -7.54 0.11
CA GLU A 137 -15.11 -7.66 0.88
C GLU A 137 -14.91 -8.29 2.25
N GLU A 138 -13.83 -9.07 2.43
CA GLU A 138 -13.46 -9.59 3.74
C GLU A 138 -12.94 -8.44 4.63
N PRO A 139 -13.55 -8.18 5.82
CA PRO A 139 -13.25 -7.01 6.64
C PRO A 139 -11.77 -6.90 7.04
N GLU A 140 -11.12 -8.01 7.36
CA GLU A 140 -9.70 -8.02 7.76
C GLU A 140 -8.77 -7.65 6.59
N ASN A 141 -9.08 -8.09 5.38
CA ASN A 141 -8.33 -7.71 4.18
C ASN A 141 -8.59 -6.25 3.81
N PHE A 142 -9.85 -5.80 3.91
CA PHE A 142 -10.21 -4.40 3.69
C PHE A 142 -9.46 -3.47 4.66
N ARG A 143 -9.34 -3.84 5.93
CA ARG A 143 -8.63 -3.07 6.95
C ARG A 143 -7.16 -2.81 6.57
N THR A 144 -6.48 -3.82 5.99
CA THR A 144 -5.11 -3.67 5.48
C THR A 144 -5.03 -2.60 4.38
N LYS A 145 -5.97 -2.64 3.44
CA LYS A 145 -6.03 -1.70 2.32
C LYS A 145 -6.45 -0.30 2.76
N GLU A 146 -7.40 -0.20 3.67
CA GLU A 146 -7.86 1.06 4.24
C GLU A 146 -6.73 1.78 4.95
N HIS A 147 -6.00 1.10 5.83
CA HIS A 147 -4.85 1.64 6.56
C HIS A 147 -3.81 2.24 5.61
N SER A 148 -3.40 1.49 4.58
CA SER A 148 -2.46 1.99 3.56
C SER A 148 -2.95 3.25 2.84
N LYS A 149 -4.25 3.32 2.53
CA LYS A 149 -4.83 4.48 1.85
C LYS A 149 -4.99 5.71 2.74
N LEU A 150 -5.30 5.52 4.02
CA LEU A 150 -5.40 6.59 5.00
C LEU A 150 -4.03 7.21 5.27
N GLU A 151 -3.04 6.37 5.55
CA GLU A 151 -1.67 6.76 5.85
C GLU A 151 -1.05 7.62 4.74
N SER A 152 -1.28 7.27 3.47
CA SER A 152 -0.70 7.99 2.33
C SER A 152 -1.14 9.46 2.24
N LEU A 153 -2.38 9.78 2.57
CA LEU A 153 -2.88 11.15 2.55
C LEU A 153 -2.33 11.97 3.72
N HIS A 154 -2.33 11.39 4.92
CA HIS A 154 -1.78 12.04 6.11
C HIS A 154 -0.29 12.36 5.98
N SER A 155 0.49 11.44 5.38
CA SER A 155 1.91 11.66 5.15
C SER A 155 2.20 12.79 4.16
N ILE A 156 1.39 12.95 3.10
CA ILE A 156 1.56 14.02 2.12
C ILE A 156 1.17 15.39 2.70
N LEU A 157 0.04 15.45 3.38
CA LEU A 157 -0.48 16.69 3.97
C LEU A 157 0.29 17.10 5.22
N GLU A 158 1.00 16.17 5.87
CA GLU A 158 1.72 16.39 7.15
C GLU A 158 0.78 17.02 8.19
N THR A 159 -0.33 16.32 8.46
CA THR A 159 -1.44 16.82 9.29
C THR A 159 -1.00 17.29 10.69
N GLU A 160 0.00 16.66 11.27
CA GLU A 160 0.59 17.05 12.56
C GLU A 160 1.40 18.35 12.48
N ARG A 161 2.01 18.61 11.31
CA ARG A 161 2.83 19.81 11.08
C ARG A 161 1.99 21.03 10.72
N TYR A 162 0.84 20.80 10.10
CA TYR A 162 -0.08 21.86 9.66
C TYR A 162 -1.49 21.64 10.21
N PRO A 163 -1.64 21.62 11.55
CA PRO A 163 -2.92 21.30 12.19
C PRO A 163 -4.04 22.30 11.85
N GLU A 164 -3.72 23.57 11.60
CA GLU A 164 -4.72 24.58 11.23
C GLU A 164 -5.37 24.32 9.87
N LEU A 165 -4.68 23.61 8.98
CA LEU A 165 -5.15 23.29 7.63
C LEU A 165 -5.73 21.87 7.54
N TYR A 166 -5.19 20.91 8.32
CA TYR A 166 -5.44 19.48 8.12
C TYR A 166 -5.69 18.70 9.42
N GLY A 167 -5.64 19.35 10.60
CA GLY A 167 -5.74 18.64 11.89
C GLY A 167 -7.07 17.93 12.10
N ASP A 168 -8.16 18.47 11.57
CA ASP A 168 -9.51 17.93 11.66
C ASP A 168 -9.93 17.16 10.41
N LEU A 169 -8.99 16.70 9.60
CA LEU A 169 -9.28 15.99 8.35
C LEU A 169 -10.04 14.67 8.59
N HIS A 170 -11.31 14.66 8.24
CA HIS A 170 -12.09 13.42 8.21
C HIS A 170 -11.83 12.66 6.91
N HIS A 171 -11.11 11.54 7.01
CA HIS A 171 -10.75 10.72 5.85
C HIS A 171 -11.45 9.36 5.89
N THR A 172 -12.26 9.06 4.89
CA THR A 172 -13.00 7.80 4.78
C THR A 172 -12.73 7.14 3.43
N VAL A 173 -12.53 5.82 3.46
CA VAL A 173 -12.35 4.99 2.27
C VAL A 173 -13.42 3.89 2.26
N ARG A 174 -14.01 3.64 1.08
CA ARG A 174 -14.91 2.51 0.83
C ARG A 174 -14.50 1.81 -0.46
N ILE A 175 -14.58 0.48 -0.46
CA ILE A 175 -14.37 -0.35 -1.65
C ILE A 175 -15.54 -1.32 -1.69
N ASN A 176 -16.19 -1.43 -2.85
CA ASN A 176 -17.35 -2.29 -3.02
C ASN A 176 -17.08 -3.25 -4.17
N TYR A 177 -17.31 -4.53 -3.94
CA TYR A 177 -17.26 -5.52 -5.00
C TYR A 177 -18.47 -5.37 -5.91
N TYR A 178 -18.23 -5.22 -7.21
CA TYR A 178 -19.26 -5.07 -8.21
C TYR A 178 -18.88 -5.82 -9.49
N PRO A 179 -19.27 -7.11 -9.62
CA PRO A 179 -18.86 -7.99 -10.71
C PRO A 179 -18.96 -7.39 -12.13
N PRO A 180 -20.01 -6.62 -12.48
CA PRO A 180 -20.12 -6.06 -13.83
C PRO A 180 -18.97 -5.12 -14.24
N ARG A 181 -18.17 -4.61 -13.30
CA ARG A 181 -17.02 -3.78 -13.60
C ARG A 181 -15.80 -4.57 -14.08
N GLY A 182 -15.67 -5.85 -13.77
CA GLY A 182 -14.45 -6.60 -14.08
C GLY A 182 -13.21 -5.87 -13.57
N ASP A 183 -12.19 -5.69 -14.39
CA ASP A 183 -10.96 -4.98 -14.07
C ASP A 183 -11.05 -3.45 -14.16
N SER A 184 -12.18 -2.91 -14.61
CA SER A 184 -12.39 -1.47 -14.71
C SER A 184 -12.83 -0.91 -13.36
N LYS A 185 -11.90 -0.32 -12.64
CA LYS A 185 -12.14 0.30 -11.34
C LYS A 185 -12.68 1.71 -11.53
N GLU A 186 -13.81 1.98 -10.95
CA GLU A 186 -14.40 3.32 -10.96
C GLU A 186 -14.41 3.87 -9.53
N GLY A 187 -13.84 5.04 -9.36
CA GLY A 187 -13.71 5.70 -8.06
C GLY A 187 -14.29 7.10 -8.05
N TRP A 188 -14.89 7.47 -6.92
CA TRP A 188 -15.40 8.81 -6.66
C TRP A 188 -14.74 9.36 -5.41
N ASP A 189 -14.20 10.58 -5.52
CA ASP A 189 -13.72 11.34 -4.36
C ASP A 189 -14.59 12.58 -4.20
N ASN A 190 -15.01 12.83 -2.96
CA ASN A 190 -15.58 14.08 -2.52
C ASN A 190 -14.60 14.69 -1.52
N ILE A 191 -14.06 15.86 -1.86
CA ILE A 191 -13.02 16.51 -1.10
C ILE A 191 -13.55 17.88 -0.65
N ASP A 192 -13.76 18.04 0.65
CA ASP A 192 -14.20 19.28 1.24
C ASP A 192 -12.97 20.09 1.66
N ILE A 193 -12.77 21.24 0.99
CA ILE A 193 -11.61 22.09 1.17
C ILE A 193 -11.99 23.47 1.71
N LEU A 194 -11.05 24.10 2.38
CA LEU A 194 -11.17 25.45 2.89
C LEU A 194 -10.18 26.36 2.15
N GLY A 195 -10.71 27.41 1.57
CA GLY A 195 -9.92 28.48 0.96
C GLY A 195 -9.63 29.61 1.90
N TRP A 196 -9.27 30.76 1.33
CA TRP A 196 -9.01 31.98 2.06
C TRP A 196 -10.14 32.32 3.05
N MET A 197 -9.78 32.69 4.26
CA MET A 197 -10.71 32.99 5.36
C MET A 197 -11.65 31.85 5.74
N GLY A 198 -11.26 30.58 5.48
CA GLY A 198 -12.08 29.43 5.78
C GLY A 198 -13.27 29.25 4.82
N TYR A 199 -13.25 29.85 3.64
CA TYR A 199 -14.35 29.74 2.68
C TYR A 199 -14.48 28.27 2.19
N PRO A 200 -15.64 27.63 2.39
CA PRO A 200 -15.82 26.22 2.04
C PRO A 200 -15.99 26.04 0.53
N MET A 201 -15.30 25.09 -0.01
CA MET A 201 -15.38 24.64 -1.40
C MET A 201 -15.30 23.13 -1.48
N GLN A 202 -15.65 22.57 -2.62
CA GLN A 202 -15.67 21.14 -2.83
C GLN A 202 -15.04 20.76 -4.17
N ILE A 203 -14.18 19.75 -4.15
CA ILE A 203 -13.65 19.10 -5.36
C ILE A 203 -14.30 17.72 -5.45
N LYS A 204 -14.87 17.41 -6.61
CA LYS A 204 -15.37 16.07 -6.93
C LYS A 204 -14.53 15.48 -8.05
N VAL A 205 -14.08 14.24 -7.83
CA VAL A 205 -13.34 13.48 -8.83
C VAL A 205 -14.15 12.23 -9.17
N ASN A 206 -14.31 11.97 -10.45
CA ASN A 206 -14.77 10.68 -10.96
C ASN A 206 -13.65 10.11 -11.84
N PHE A 207 -13.13 8.94 -11.48
CA PHE A 207 -11.99 8.36 -12.15
C PHE A 207 -12.24 6.89 -12.48
N LEU A 208 -12.30 6.58 -13.77
CA LEU A 208 -12.36 5.21 -14.28
C LEU A 208 -10.97 4.81 -14.76
N CYS A 209 -10.42 3.72 -14.22
CA CYS A 209 -9.08 3.25 -14.57
C CYS A 209 -8.97 1.73 -14.57
N LYS A 210 -7.85 1.23 -15.07
CA LYS A 210 -7.37 -0.13 -14.84
C LYS A 210 -6.11 -0.07 -13.99
N ASP A 211 -6.20 -0.51 -12.75
CA ASP A 211 -5.09 -0.41 -11.79
C ASP A 211 -3.81 -1.10 -12.30
N SER A 212 -3.95 -2.27 -12.94
CA SER A 212 -2.81 -3.01 -13.49
C SER A 212 -2.03 -2.22 -14.56
N ILE A 213 -2.74 -1.47 -15.40
CA ILE A 213 -2.11 -0.64 -16.43
C ILE A 213 -1.42 0.59 -15.82
N LEU A 214 -1.99 1.14 -14.75
CA LEU A 214 -1.35 2.24 -14.01
C LEU A 214 -0.15 1.76 -13.19
N ALA A 215 -0.17 0.51 -12.70
CA ALA A 215 0.92 -0.07 -11.92
C ALA A 215 2.13 -0.49 -12.78
N ALA A 216 1.90 -0.91 -14.02
CA ALA A 216 2.94 -1.50 -14.86
C ALA A 216 4.21 -0.65 -15.06
N PRO A 217 4.16 0.71 -15.16
CA PRO A 217 5.35 1.54 -15.32
C PRO A 217 6.04 1.91 -13.99
N ILE A 218 5.46 1.58 -12.83
CA ILE A 218 6.03 1.88 -11.52
C ILE A 218 7.11 0.87 -11.16
#